data_c39c59ce6f637dcd56131ffac34f6754
#
_entry.id   c39c59ce6f637dcd56131ffac34f6754
#
_cell.length_a   1.000
_cell.length_b   1.000
_cell.length_c   1.000
_cell.angle_alpha   90.00
_cell.angle_beta   90.00
_cell.angle_gamma   90.00
#
_symmetry.space_group_name_H-M   'P 1'
#
loop_
_entity.id
_entity.type
_entity.pdbx_description
1 polymer ?
#
loop_
_entity_poly.entity_id
_entity_poly.type
_entity_poly.pdbx_seq_one_letter_code
_entity_poly.pdbx_strand_id
1 'polypeptide(L)'
;MIVFDLDEDRPRRKKLTKVKRVGRSNYGRYGAARLALRREPVQMAGISFHLLFGGGAKYGSGEDSIFLHDCLKKGLKVLAVPVAIAKLHDDRPSTWFQGYNEKYYFDKGGLYAQIYGWRAPMIALYNCLRHGKGRYKEWGWKRAYGKMREGIRSVRNGRM
;
A
#
# COMPACT_ATOMS: atom_id res chain seq x y z
N MET A 1 16.41 3.04 6.55
CA MET A 1 15.24 2.21 6.90
C MET A 1 15.46 0.81 6.37
N ILE A 2 15.07 -0.18 7.13
CA ILE A 2 15.20 -1.59 6.77
C ILE A 2 13.79 -2.20 6.72
N VAL A 3 13.56 -3.01 5.70
CA VAL A 3 12.37 -3.84 5.56
C VAL A 3 12.81 -5.29 5.73
N PHE A 4 12.26 -5.94 6.72
CA PHE A 4 12.55 -7.33 7.04
C PHE A 4 11.59 -8.28 6.31
N ASP A 5 11.96 -9.55 6.28
CA ASP A 5 11.04 -10.60 5.87
C ASP A 5 10.20 -11.10 7.05
N LEU A 6 9.13 -11.80 6.77
CA LEU A 6 8.33 -12.51 7.76
C LEU A 6 8.28 -13.97 7.35
N ASP A 7 8.32 -14.86 8.33
CA ASP A 7 8.00 -16.26 8.10
C ASP A 7 6.47 -16.42 8.13
N GLU A 8 5.87 -16.77 7.01
CA GLU A 8 4.41 -16.84 6.84
C GLU A 8 4.01 -18.31 6.68
N ASP A 9 2.97 -18.76 7.41
CA ASP A 9 2.42 -20.11 7.26
C ASP A 9 1.89 -20.33 5.83
N ARG A 10 1.35 -19.28 5.22
CA ARG A 10 0.95 -19.24 3.80
C ARG A 10 1.68 -18.11 3.07
N PRO A 11 2.86 -18.37 2.51
CA PRO A 11 3.67 -17.32 1.91
C PRO A 11 2.94 -16.70 0.71
N ARG A 12 2.51 -15.47 0.86
CA ARG A 12 1.86 -14.68 -0.22
C ARG A 12 2.86 -14.16 -1.24
N ARG A 13 4.16 -14.27 -0.95
CA ARG A 13 5.26 -13.75 -1.77
C ARG A 13 6.48 -14.64 -1.67
N LYS A 14 7.32 -14.60 -2.70
CA LYS A 14 8.63 -15.26 -2.66
C LYS A 14 9.50 -14.63 -1.57
N LYS A 15 10.13 -15.44 -0.73
CA LYS A 15 11.09 -15.00 0.28
C LYS A 15 12.25 -14.24 -0.38
N LEU A 16 12.78 -13.27 0.35
CA LEU A 16 13.98 -12.56 -0.07
C LEU A 16 15.18 -13.50 0.07
N THR A 17 16.01 -13.56 -0.94
CA THR A 17 17.25 -14.35 -0.94
C THR A 17 18.52 -13.50 -0.85
N LYS A 18 18.38 -12.18 -1.08
CA LYS A 18 19.48 -11.22 -1.03
C LYS A 18 18.94 -9.84 -0.68
N VAL A 19 19.81 -8.99 -0.17
CA VAL A 19 19.48 -7.57 0.09
C VAL A 19 19.09 -6.88 -1.21
N LYS A 20 17.99 -6.16 -1.19
CA LYS A 20 17.47 -5.39 -2.34
C LYS A 20 17.12 -3.97 -1.94
N ARG A 21 17.39 -3.03 -2.83
CA ARG A 21 16.90 -1.67 -2.65
C ARG A 21 15.40 -1.61 -2.89
N VAL A 22 14.69 -0.99 -1.95
CA VAL A 22 13.28 -0.63 -2.14
C VAL A 22 13.22 0.68 -2.90
N GLY A 23 12.41 0.71 -3.94
CA GLY A 23 12.24 1.86 -4.82
C GLY A 23 10.78 2.09 -5.18
N ARG A 24 10.55 3.09 -6.07
CA ARG A 24 9.20 3.52 -6.46
C ARG A 24 8.34 2.44 -7.12
N SER A 25 8.94 1.39 -7.67
CA SER A 25 8.22 0.29 -8.34
C SER A 25 7.82 -0.85 -7.41
N ASN A 26 8.39 -0.94 -6.19
CA ASN A 26 8.21 -2.11 -5.35
C ASN A 26 7.88 -1.82 -3.87
N TYR A 27 7.87 -0.55 -3.43
CA TYR A 27 7.59 -0.19 -2.02
C TYR A 27 6.21 -0.68 -1.54
N GLY A 28 5.18 -0.63 -2.36
CA GLY A 28 3.83 -1.10 -2.02
C GLY A 28 3.70 -2.59 -1.74
N ARG A 29 4.83 -3.32 -1.70
CA ARG A 29 4.89 -4.74 -1.31
C ARG A 29 5.10 -4.93 0.18
N TYR A 30 5.48 -3.90 0.91
CA TYR A 30 5.92 -4.01 2.29
C TYR A 30 4.92 -3.32 3.21
N GLY A 31 4.45 -4.07 4.19
CA GLY A 31 3.54 -3.59 5.23
C GLY A 31 4.29 -3.15 6.48
N ALA A 32 3.62 -2.42 7.36
CA ALA A 32 4.20 -1.84 8.57
C ALA A 32 4.87 -2.87 9.49
N ALA A 33 4.32 -4.08 9.60
CA ALA A 33 4.89 -5.16 10.43
C ALA A 33 6.31 -5.60 10.04
N ARG A 34 6.79 -5.19 8.86
CA ARG A 34 8.14 -5.51 8.34
C ARG A 34 9.14 -4.36 8.47
N LEU A 35 8.70 -3.20 8.97
CA LEU A 35 9.49 -1.98 8.94
C LEU A 35 10.29 -1.77 10.22
N ALA A 36 11.61 -1.59 10.10
CA ALA A 36 12.42 -0.99 11.13
C ALA A 36 13.06 0.30 10.60
N LEU A 37 13.02 1.35 11.39
CA LEU A 37 13.48 2.66 10.97
C LEU A 37 14.28 3.36 12.06
N ARG A 38 15.24 4.17 11.65
CA ARG A 38 15.86 5.15 12.53
C ARG A 38 14.88 6.30 12.70
N ARG A 39 14.58 6.63 13.94
CA ARG A 39 13.60 7.68 14.29
C ARG A 39 14.03 9.05 13.77
N GLU A 40 15.28 9.42 14.05
CA GLU A 40 15.80 10.75 13.75
C GLU A 40 15.67 11.17 12.26
N PRO A 41 16.15 10.40 11.26
CA PRO A 41 15.99 10.80 9.86
C PRO A 41 14.54 10.96 9.40
N VAL A 42 13.62 10.17 9.98
CA VAL A 42 12.18 10.25 9.65
C VAL A 42 11.58 11.51 10.25
N GLN A 43 11.92 11.84 11.50
CA GLN A 43 11.47 13.07 12.15
C GLN A 43 12.03 14.33 11.46
N MET A 44 13.33 14.35 11.14
CA MET A 44 13.95 15.46 10.42
C MET A 44 13.35 15.68 9.04
N ALA A 45 12.90 14.60 8.37
CA ALA A 45 12.22 14.68 7.09
C ALA A 45 10.74 15.11 7.20
N GLY A 46 10.21 15.24 8.42
CA GLY A 46 8.81 15.59 8.68
C GLY A 46 7.82 14.52 8.18
N ILE A 47 8.20 13.22 8.24
CA ILE A 47 7.38 12.13 7.74
C ILE A 47 6.62 11.48 8.89
N SER A 48 5.31 11.27 8.69
CA SER A 48 4.43 10.57 9.62
C SER A 48 3.46 9.66 8.88
N PHE A 49 2.80 8.76 9.60
CA PHE A 49 1.70 7.99 9.04
C PHE A 49 0.50 8.88 8.75
N HIS A 50 -0.18 8.62 7.63
CA HIS A 50 -1.31 9.41 7.20
C HIS A 50 -2.58 8.98 7.94
N LEU A 51 -3.16 9.85 8.78
CA LEU A 51 -4.25 9.53 9.70
C LEU A 51 -5.58 9.14 9.03
N LEU A 52 -5.80 9.52 7.77
CA LEU A 52 -7.01 9.12 7.03
C LEU A 52 -6.90 7.72 6.41
N PHE A 53 -5.75 7.06 6.52
CA PHE A 53 -5.49 5.72 5.96
C PHE A 53 -5.09 4.77 7.08
N GLY A 54 -5.51 3.50 6.97
CA GLY A 54 -5.21 2.46 7.95
C GLY A 54 -6.45 1.89 8.62
N GLY A 55 -6.25 0.93 9.52
CA GLY A 55 -7.34 0.28 10.23
C GLY A 55 -8.16 1.26 11.06
N GLY A 56 -9.48 1.23 10.87
CA GLY A 56 -10.41 2.14 11.54
C GLY A 56 -10.50 3.55 10.95
N ALA A 57 -9.63 3.91 9.98
CA ALA A 57 -9.67 5.21 9.32
C ALA A 57 -10.67 5.24 8.14
N LYS A 58 -10.86 6.42 7.55
CA LYS A 58 -11.75 6.63 6.39
C LYS A 58 -11.41 5.69 5.23
N TYR A 59 -10.11 5.53 4.92
CA TYR A 59 -9.60 4.57 3.95
C TYR A 59 -8.92 3.43 4.71
N GLY A 60 -9.48 2.24 4.64
CA GLY A 60 -9.16 1.10 5.51
C GLY A 60 -7.75 0.53 5.38
N SER A 61 -6.91 1.03 4.46
CA SER A 61 -5.53 0.57 4.27
C SER A 61 -4.72 1.54 3.42
N GLY A 62 -3.38 1.40 3.43
CA GLY A 62 -2.47 2.13 2.56
C GLY A 62 -1.53 3.09 3.28
N GLU A 63 -1.64 3.23 4.59
CA GLU A 63 -0.80 4.08 5.44
C GLU A 63 0.69 3.74 5.31
N ASP A 64 1.03 2.47 5.28
CA ASP A 64 2.38 1.96 5.09
C ASP A 64 2.93 2.25 3.69
N SER A 65 2.08 2.12 2.68
CA SER A 65 2.44 2.46 1.30
C SER A 65 2.69 3.95 1.13
N ILE A 66 1.86 4.81 1.75
CA ILE A 66 2.05 6.27 1.74
C ILE A 66 3.34 6.62 2.48
N PHE A 67 3.53 6.08 3.67
CA PHE A 67 4.72 6.30 4.49
C PHE A 67 6.01 5.95 3.74
N LEU A 68 6.08 4.76 3.14
CA LEU A 68 7.24 4.35 2.34
C LEU A 68 7.44 5.21 1.09
N HIS A 69 6.35 5.61 0.42
CA HIS A 69 6.40 6.53 -0.70
C HIS A 69 7.02 7.86 -0.29
N ASP A 70 6.60 8.43 0.85
CA ASP A 70 7.08 9.71 1.34
C ASP A 70 8.56 9.63 1.79
N CYS A 71 8.95 8.52 2.43
CA CYS A 71 10.35 8.25 2.71
C CYS A 71 11.22 8.25 1.45
N LEU A 72 10.80 7.56 0.40
CA LEU A 72 11.51 7.52 -0.87
C LEU A 72 11.51 8.87 -1.59
N LYS A 73 10.41 9.62 -1.50
CA LYS A 73 10.29 10.97 -2.07
C LYS A 73 11.26 11.97 -1.41
N LYS A 74 11.48 11.82 -0.10
CA LYS A 74 12.42 12.62 0.69
C LYS A 74 13.88 12.10 0.61
N GLY A 75 14.14 11.10 -0.25
CA GLY A 75 15.50 10.59 -0.49
C GLY A 75 16.01 9.58 0.56
N LEU A 76 15.17 9.15 1.50
CA LEU A 76 15.58 8.15 2.47
C LEU A 76 15.88 6.81 1.80
N LYS A 77 17.00 6.19 2.17
CA LYS A 77 17.37 4.86 1.67
C LYS A 77 16.58 3.79 2.40
N VAL A 78 15.91 2.92 1.64
CA VAL A 78 15.15 1.78 2.14
C VAL A 78 15.73 0.49 1.55
N LEU A 79 16.12 -0.45 2.41
CA LEU A 79 16.69 -1.74 2.04
C LEU A 79 15.78 -2.85 2.53
N ALA A 80 15.47 -3.81 1.67
CA ALA A 80 14.81 -5.05 2.03
C ALA A 80 15.87 -6.14 2.26
N VAL A 81 15.85 -6.78 3.42
CA VAL A 81 16.86 -7.76 3.84
C VAL A 81 16.24 -9.15 3.99
N PRO A 82 16.98 -10.22 3.66
CA PRO A 82 16.52 -11.61 3.75
C PRO A 82 16.61 -12.15 5.20
N VAL A 83 16.07 -11.41 6.15
CA VAL A 83 16.05 -11.78 7.56
C VAL A 83 14.60 -11.73 8.04
N ALA A 84 14.08 -12.86 8.50
CA ALA A 84 12.77 -12.93 9.12
C ALA A 84 12.89 -12.48 10.58
N ILE A 85 12.04 -11.50 10.96
CA ILE A 85 12.03 -10.97 12.34
C ILE A 85 10.88 -11.52 13.16
N ALA A 86 9.90 -12.14 12.53
CA ALA A 86 8.73 -12.71 13.19
C ALA A 86 8.09 -13.78 12.31
N LYS A 87 7.26 -14.62 12.95
CA LYS A 87 6.37 -15.55 12.26
C LYS A 87 4.96 -14.98 12.24
N LEU A 88 4.35 -14.95 11.07
CA LEU A 88 2.95 -14.57 10.88
C LEU A 88 2.10 -15.83 10.81
N HIS A 89 1.24 -16.04 11.81
CA HIS A 89 0.26 -17.11 11.82
C HIS A 89 -1.02 -16.69 11.10
N ASP A 90 -1.53 -17.55 10.25
CA ASP A 90 -2.74 -17.31 9.44
C ASP A 90 -3.96 -18.00 10.10
N ASP A 91 -4.03 -17.90 11.45
CA ASP A 91 -5.02 -18.52 12.31
C ASP A 91 -6.33 -17.73 12.44
N ARG A 92 -6.34 -16.49 11.96
CA ARG A 92 -7.49 -15.58 12.03
C ARG A 92 -7.81 -14.93 10.68
N PRO A 93 -9.09 -14.64 10.40
CA PRO A 93 -9.47 -13.83 9.24
C PRO A 93 -8.76 -12.48 9.27
N SER A 94 -8.30 -12.01 8.10
CA SER A 94 -7.69 -10.70 7.99
C SER A 94 -8.70 -9.61 8.32
N THR A 95 -8.41 -8.75 9.28
CA THR A 95 -9.23 -7.55 9.58
C THR A 95 -9.05 -6.45 8.53
N TRP A 96 -8.00 -6.52 7.73
CA TRP A 96 -7.61 -5.52 6.74
C TRP A 96 -8.14 -5.79 5.34
N PHE A 97 -8.34 -7.05 5.00
CA PHE A 97 -8.78 -7.45 3.67
C PHE A 97 -10.05 -8.28 3.77
N GLN A 98 -11.17 -7.65 3.47
CA GLN A 98 -12.51 -8.26 3.46
C GLN A 98 -12.97 -8.61 2.03
N GLY A 99 -12.03 -8.92 1.15
CA GLY A 99 -12.31 -9.25 -0.24
C GLY A 99 -12.27 -8.04 -1.19
N TYR A 100 -12.46 -8.32 -2.47
CA TYR A 100 -12.49 -7.31 -3.54
C TYR A 100 -13.90 -6.71 -3.67
N ASN A 101 -14.32 -5.95 -2.66
CA ASN A 101 -15.62 -5.31 -2.56
C ASN A 101 -15.58 -3.82 -2.93
N GLU A 102 -16.71 -3.15 -2.83
CA GLU A 102 -16.88 -1.73 -3.15
C GLU A 102 -15.92 -0.84 -2.35
N LYS A 103 -15.82 -1.09 -1.05
CA LYS A 103 -14.92 -0.37 -0.13
C LYS A 103 -13.46 -0.52 -0.55
N TYR A 104 -13.04 -1.73 -0.92
CA TYR A 104 -11.68 -1.98 -1.39
C TYR A 104 -11.31 -1.10 -2.59
N TYR A 105 -12.21 -1.00 -3.59
CA TYR A 105 -11.92 -0.19 -4.79
C TYR A 105 -11.97 1.30 -4.49
N PHE A 106 -12.91 1.73 -3.65
CA PHE A 106 -12.96 3.13 -3.18
C PHE A 106 -11.66 3.52 -2.47
N ASP A 107 -11.22 2.75 -1.48
CA ASP A 107 -9.99 2.99 -0.72
C ASP A 107 -8.76 2.96 -1.61
N LYS A 108 -8.73 2.04 -2.58
CA LYS A 108 -7.65 1.97 -3.56
C LYS A 108 -7.57 3.22 -4.44
N GLY A 109 -8.71 3.79 -4.80
CA GLY A 109 -8.79 5.07 -5.48
C GLY A 109 -8.24 6.22 -4.63
N GLY A 110 -8.62 6.28 -3.36
CA GLY A 110 -8.09 7.24 -2.40
C GLY A 110 -6.57 7.15 -2.25
N LEU A 111 -6.04 5.93 -2.11
CA LEU A 111 -4.60 5.67 -2.06
C LEU A 111 -3.88 6.18 -3.31
N TYR A 112 -4.44 5.93 -4.49
CA TYR A 112 -3.85 6.43 -5.74
C TYR A 112 -3.86 7.95 -5.82
N ALA A 113 -4.93 8.60 -5.34
CA ALA A 113 -4.99 10.07 -5.29
C ALA A 113 -3.92 10.64 -4.36
N GLN A 114 -3.69 10.00 -3.20
CA GLN A 114 -2.69 10.43 -2.25
C GLN A 114 -1.27 10.32 -2.80
N ILE A 115 -0.96 9.22 -3.47
CA ILE A 115 0.41 8.93 -3.97
C ILE A 115 0.69 9.61 -5.31
N TYR A 116 -0.26 9.57 -6.26
CA TYR A 116 -0.03 9.96 -7.66
C TYR A 116 -0.68 11.30 -8.04
N GLY A 117 -1.45 11.91 -7.14
CA GLY A 117 -2.08 13.21 -7.37
C GLY A 117 -2.97 13.22 -8.62
N TRP A 118 -2.69 14.14 -9.56
CA TRP A 118 -3.47 14.29 -10.79
C TRP A 118 -3.40 13.06 -11.72
N ARG A 119 -2.33 12.26 -11.65
CA ARG A 119 -2.13 11.02 -12.44
C ARG A 119 -2.95 9.83 -11.91
N ALA A 120 -3.58 9.95 -10.74
CA ALA A 120 -4.32 8.84 -10.12
C ALA A 120 -5.37 8.17 -11.03
N PRO A 121 -6.19 8.90 -11.82
CA PRO A 121 -7.15 8.27 -12.71
C PRO A 121 -6.51 7.36 -13.77
N MET A 122 -5.37 7.78 -14.33
CA MET A 122 -4.63 7.00 -15.33
C MET A 122 -4.05 5.72 -14.71
N ILE A 123 -3.47 5.83 -13.50
CA ILE A 123 -2.94 4.69 -12.77
C ILE A 123 -4.04 3.71 -12.38
N ALA A 124 -5.20 4.21 -11.96
CA ALA A 124 -6.37 3.38 -11.64
C ALA A 124 -6.86 2.62 -12.88
N LEU A 125 -6.98 3.30 -14.03
CA LEU A 125 -7.38 2.68 -15.29
C LEU A 125 -6.38 1.60 -15.72
N TYR A 126 -5.09 1.92 -15.74
CA TYR A 126 -4.04 0.95 -16.06
C TYR A 126 -4.11 -0.29 -15.15
N ASN A 127 -4.32 -0.09 -13.84
CA ASN A 127 -4.43 -1.19 -12.89
C ASN A 127 -5.66 -2.07 -13.18
N CYS A 128 -6.80 -1.46 -13.51
CA CYS A 128 -8.01 -2.18 -13.88
C CYS A 128 -7.83 -3.02 -15.16
N LEU A 129 -7.21 -2.46 -16.18
CA LEU A 129 -6.96 -3.16 -17.44
C LEU A 129 -5.96 -4.32 -17.25
N ARG A 130 -4.87 -4.08 -16.53
CA ARG A 130 -3.84 -5.10 -16.28
C ARG A 130 -4.34 -6.29 -15.45
N HIS A 131 -5.24 -6.07 -14.51
CA HIS A 131 -5.71 -7.10 -13.58
C HIS A 131 -7.16 -7.51 -13.81
N GLY A 132 -7.78 -7.08 -14.90
CA GLY A 132 -9.22 -7.28 -15.21
C GLY A 132 -9.63 -8.74 -15.26
N LYS A 133 -8.79 -9.62 -15.78
CA LYS A 133 -9.07 -11.07 -15.88
C LYS A 133 -8.82 -11.84 -14.56
N GLY A 134 -8.16 -11.24 -13.58
CA GLY A 134 -7.86 -11.83 -12.29
C GLY A 134 -8.66 -11.16 -11.17
N ARG A 135 -8.00 -10.23 -10.48
CA ARG A 135 -8.51 -9.54 -9.29
C ARG A 135 -9.87 -8.84 -9.47
N TYR A 136 -10.19 -8.39 -10.68
CA TYR A 136 -11.42 -7.67 -11.00
C TYR A 136 -12.46 -8.53 -11.74
N LYS A 137 -12.26 -9.85 -11.85
CA LYS A 137 -13.12 -10.75 -12.63
C LYS A 137 -14.57 -10.71 -12.15
N GLU A 138 -14.79 -10.82 -10.84
CA GLU A 138 -16.14 -10.86 -10.24
C GLU A 138 -16.87 -9.52 -10.32
N TRP A 139 -16.16 -8.42 -10.15
CA TRP A 139 -16.73 -7.06 -10.12
C TRP A 139 -16.82 -6.40 -11.49
N GLY A 140 -16.02 -6.84 -12.43
CA GLY A 140 -15.81 -6.19 -13.70
C GLY A 140 -14.94 -4.93 -13.59
N TRP A 141 -13.99 -4.80 -14.48
CA TRP A 141 -13.01 -3.71 -14.44
C TRP A 141 -13.62 -2.30 -14.52
N LYS A 142 -14.76 -2.14 -15.30
CA LYS A 142 -15.44 -0.86 -15.44
C LYS A 142 -16.04 -0.37 -14.12
N ARG A 143 -16.72 -1.27 -13.39
CA ARG A 143 -17.32 -0.97 -12.09
C ARG A 143 -16.25 -0.68 -11.05
N ALA A 144 -15.19 -1.49 -11.01
CA ALA A 144 -14.03 -1.26 -10.13
C ALA A 144 -13.38 0.10 -10.38
N TYR A 145 -13.17 0.47 -11.64
CA TYR A 145 -12.65 1.79 -12.03
C TYR A 145 -13.55 2.93 -11.60
N GLY A 146 -14.88 2.79 -11.79
CA GLY A 146 -15.86 3.77 -11.32
C GLY A 146 -15.72 4.05 -9.82
N LYS A 147 -15.63 3.00 -9.01
CA LYS A 147 -15.43 3.14 -7.55
C LYS A 147 -14.07 3.73 -7.18
N MET A 148 -13.01 3.39 -7.88
CA MET A 148 -11.71 4.05 -7.70
C MET A 148 -11.79 5.54 -8.01
N ARG A 149 -12.54 5.95 -9.04
CA ARG A 149 -12.75 7.38 -9.34
C ARG A 149 -13.49 8.12 -8.24
N GLU A 150 -14.47 7.50 -7.60
CA GLU A 150 -15.16 8.06 -6.42
C GLU A 150 -14.16 8.29 -5.27
N GLY A 151 -13.33 7.30 -4.95
CA GLY A 151 -12.27 7.43 -3.95
C GLY A 151 -11.27 8.54 -4.26
N ILE A 152 -10.88 8.67 -5.55
CA ILE A 152 -10.00 9.75 -6.01
C ILE A 152 -10.65 11.13 -5.78
N ARG A 153 -11.93 11.29 -6.12
CA ARG A 153 -12.68 12.53 -5.89
C ARG A 153 -12.79 12.85 -4.40
N SER A 154 -13.06 11.83 -3.57
CA SER A 154 -13.18 12.00 -2.12
C SER A 154 -11.91 12.58 -1.48
N VAL A 155 -10.72 12.15 -1.93
CA VAL A 155 -9.45 12.72 -1.44
C VAL A 155 -9.26 14.15 -1.94
N ARG A 156 -9.60 14.43 -3.20
CA ARG A 156 -9.45 15.78 -3.78
C ARG A 156 -10.35 16.80 -3.10
N ASN A 157 -11.60 16.44 -2.85
CA ASN A 157 -12.57 17.31 -2.17
C ASN A 157 -12.24 17.52 -0.69
N GLY A 158 -11.59 16.59 -0.03
CA GLY A 158 -11.15 16.72 1.36
C GLY A 158 -9.83 17.48 1.56
N ARG A 159 -9.20 17.95 0.48
CA ARG A 159 -8.00 18.80 0.51
C ARG A 159 -8.30 20.30 0.34
N MET A 160 -9.55 20.65 0.05
CA MET A 160 -10.06 22.02 0.03
C MET A 160 -10.54 22.40 1.44
#